data_a690d70a5c1350ea1eef3f39624e38fe
#
_entry.id   a690d70a5c1350ea1eef3f39624e38fe
#
_cell.length_a   1.000
_cell.length_b   1.000
_cell.length_c   1.000
_cell.angle_alpha   90.00
_cell.angle_beta   90.00
_cell.angle_gamma   90.00
#
_symmetry.space_group_name_H-M   'P 1'
#
loop_
_entity.id
_entity.type
_entity.pdbx_description
1 polymer ?
#
loop_
_entity_poly.entity_id
_entity_poly.type
_entity_poly.pdbx_seq_one_letter_code
_entity_poly.pdbx_strand_id
1 'polypeptide(L)'
;MKNQFFITGLPRSRTSWLANFFTYNNSFCFHEATRFCANMQDLKELMRSHEAGNIGNADPALLHIMDDVKKIFPDSRIVLVEREIHETIDSFIDFYTSYEYKSIQEWIEQLYEIMEKIKARYEVKTVRHDSLNYMDTCKDLWEYILPDEPFDVKRWNLLDELYINKLVDKHSNHVMKKSLHHRYIKYY
;
A
#
# COMPACT_ATOMS: atom_id res chain seq x y z
N MET A 1 -10.16 -1.99 21.22
CA MET A 1 -10.44 -1.34 19.92
C MET A 1 -9.51 -1.98 18.90
N LYS A 2 -9.93 -2.09 17.62
CA LYS A 2 -9.06 -2.60 16.56
C LYS A 2 -7.92 -1.60 16.32
N ASN A 3 -6.70 -2.08 16.22
CA ASN A 3 -5.60 -1.26 15.75
C ASN A 3 -5.75 -1.03 14.24
N GLN A 4 -5.73 0.22 13.82
CA GLN A 4 -5.94 0.60 12.42
C GLN A 4 -4.67 1.22 11.85
N PHE A 5 -4.32 0.83 10.62
CA PHE A 5 -3.14 1.37 9.96
C PHE A 5 -3.37 1.57 8.46
N PHE A 6 -2.69 2.54 7.91
CA PHE A 6 -2.75 2.86 6.49
C PHE A 6 -1.33 2.99 5.93
N ILE A 7 -1.12 2.40 4.78
CA ILE A 7 0.16 2.42 4.08
C ILE A 7 -0.08 3.06 2.72
N THR A 8 0.65 4.10 2.43
CA THR A 8 0.54 4.80 1.15
C THR A 8 1.90 5.28 0.65
N GLY A 9 1.93 5.81 -0.53
CA GLY A 9 3.13 6.31 -1.20
C GLY A 9 2.86 6.50 -2.68
N LEU A 10 3.88 6.86 -3.44
CA LEU A 10 3.76 6.96 -4.88
C LEU A 10 3.33 5.61 -5.50
N PRO A 11 2.66 5.60 -6.65
CA PRO A 11 2.36 4.37 -7.37
C PRO A 11 3.63 3.51 -7.55
N ARG A 12 3.47 2.19 -7.58
CA ARG A 12 4.60 1.25 -7.72
C ARG A 12 5.55 1.19 -6.49
N SER A 13 5.11 1.67 -5.33
CA SER A 13 5.88 1.66 -4.08
C SER A 13 5.61 0.42 -3.20
N ARG A 14 5.45 -0.75 -3.79
CA ARG A 14 5.27 -2.04 -3.10
C ARG A 14 4.05 -2.15 -2.16
N THR A 15 3.02 -1.34 -2.36
CA THR A 15 1.80 -1.41 -1.52
C THR A 15 1.17 -2.80 -1.52
N SER A 16 1.18 -3.51 -2.65
CA SER A 16 0.72 -4.89 -2.75
C SER A 16 1.54 -5.87 -1.91
N TRP A 17 2.87 -5.74 -1.91
CA TRP A 17 3.76 -6.54 -1.08
C TRP A 17 3.51 -6.26 0.40
N LEU A 18 3.41 -4.99 0.78
CA LEU A 18 3.13 -4.57 2.16
C LEU A 18 1.76 -5.05 2.64
N ALA A 19 0.73 -5.03 1.79
CA ALA A 19 -0.57 -5.59 2.13
C ALA A 19 -0.46 -7.07 2.50
N ASN A 20 0.27 -7.85 1.70
CA ASN A 20 0.53 -9.25 2.01
C ASN A 20 1.40 -9.41 3.26
N PHE A 21 2.43 -8.59 3.42
CA PHE A 21 3.33 -8.64 4.57
C PHE A 21 2.60 -8.45 5.89
N PHE A 22 1.67 -7.49 5.97
CA PHE A 22 0.87 -7.21 7.16
C PHE A 22 -0.42 -8.04 7.28
N THR A 23 -0.72 -8.92 6.33
CA THR A 23 -1.80 -9.90 6.47
C THR A 23 -1.25 -11.17 7.12
N TYR A 24 -1.35 -11.26 8.45
CA TYR A 24 -0.74 -12.32 9.24
C TYR A 24 -1.44 -12.49 10.60
N ASN A 25 -1.68 -13.73 11.03
CA ASN A 25 -2.34 -14.05 12.29
C ASN A 25 -3.63 -13.24 12.48
N ASN A 26 -3.67 -12.39 13.50
CA ASN A 26 -4.79 -11.51 13.84
C ASN A 26 -4.68 -10.12 13.16
N SER A 27 -3.94 -10.03 12.06
CA SER A 27 -3.78 -8.81 11.26
C SER A 27 -4.20 -9.04 9.82
N PHE A 28 -4.95 -8.10 9.26
CA PHE A 28 -5.33 -8.12 7.85
C PHE A 28 -5.13 -6.73 7.22
N CYS A 29 -4.49 -6.71 6.07
CA CYS A 29 -4.27 -5.48 5.32
C CYS A 29 -4.88 -5.60 3.92
N PHE A 30 -5.89 -4.81 3.64
CA PHE A 30 -6.44 -4.67 2.30
C PHE A 30 -5.39 -4.09 1.34
N HIS A 31 -5.48 -4.45 0.08
CA HIS A 31 -4.78 -3.78 -0.99
C HIS A 31 -5.77 -3.02 -1.87
N GLU A 32 -5.58 -1.69 -1.94
CA GLU A 32 -6.42 -0.78 -2.74
C GLU A 32 -7.93 -0.87 -2.44
N ALA A 33 -8.28 -0.96 -1.14
CA ALA A 33 -9.68 -1.04 -0.72
C ALA A 33 -10.52 0.15 -1.15
N THR A 34 -9.91 1.33 -1.37
CA THR A 34 -10.62 2.52 -1.82
C THR A 34 -11.31 2.33 -3.18
N ARG A 35 -10.83 1.41 -4.01
CA ARG A 35 -11.47 1.08 -5.31
C ARG A 35 -12.86 0.47 -5.18
N PHE A 36 -13.19 -0.06 -3.99
CA PHE A 36 -14.46 -0.74 -3.72
C PHE A 36 -15.39 0.08 -2.84
N CYS A 37 -14.98 1.29 -2.48
CA CYS A 37 -15.70 2.19 -1.59
C CYS A 37 -16.16 3.42 -2.38
N ALA A 38 -17.45 3.71 -2.35
CA ALA A 38 -17.97 4.93 -2.97
C ALA A 38 -17.63 6.20 -2.13
N ASN A 39 -17.37 6.00 -0.84
CA ASN A 39 -17.05 7.07 0.11
C ASN A 39 -16.27 6.53 1.32
N MET A 40 -15.84 7.41 2.21
CA MET A 40 -15.08 7.05 3.41
C MET A 40 -15.88 6.27 4.45
N GLN A 41 -17.20 6.36 4.45
CA GLN A 41 -18.04 5.58 5.35
C GLN A 41 -18.04 4.10 4.94
N ASP A 42 -18.06 3.81 3.64
CA ASP A 42 -17.94 2.44 3.11
C ASP A 42 -16.61 1.82 3.51
N LEU A 43 -15.50 2.59 3.41
CA LEU A 43 -14.17 2.11 3.87
C LEU A 43 -14.18 1.81 5.36
N LYS A 44 -14.82 2.66 6.16
CA LYS A 44 -14.95 2.45 7.60
C LYS A 44 -15.75 1.18 7.93
N GLU A 45 -16.84 0.94 7.23
CA GLU A 45 -17.68 -0.24 7.40
C GLU A 45 -16.95 -1.50 6.97
N LEU A 46 -16.26 -1.47 5.83
CA LEU A 46 -15.42 -2.56 5.34
C LEU A 46 -14.36 -2.94 6.38
N MET A 47 -13.61 -1.97 6.90
CA MET A 47 -12.58 -2.24 7.91
C MET A 47 -13.16 -2.71 9.25
N ARG A 48 -14.34 -2.22 9.66
CA ARG A 48 -15.00 -2.63 10.90
C ARG A 48 -15.60 -4.03 10.83
N SER A 49 -16.13 -4.42 9.69
CA SER A 49 -16.77 -5.72 9.48
C SER A 49 -15.78 -6.88 9.48
N HIS A 50 -14.50 -6.62 9.21
CA HIS A 50 -13.48 -7.65 9.20
C HIS A 50 -13.16 -8.12 10.63
N GLU A 51 -12.96 -9.44 10.85
CA GLU A 51 -12.78 -10.02 12.19
C GLU A 51 -11.41 -9.76 12.83
N ALA A 52 -10.38 -9.45 12.03
CA ALA A 52 -9.02 -9.21 12.53
C ALA A 52 -8.94 -8.09 13.57
N GLY A 53 -8.06 -8.27 14.56
CA GLY A 53 -7.80 -7.28 15.62
C GLY A 53 -6.96 -6.10 15.13
N ASN A 54 -6.07 -6.34 14.15
CA ASN A 54 -5.31 -5.30 13.45
C ASN A 54 -5.85 -5.23 12.01
N ILE A 55 -6.24 -4.06 11.56
CA ILE A 55 -6.85 -3.89 10.24
C ILE A 55 -6.24 -2.72 9.49
N GLY A 56 -5.76 -2.96 8.27
CA GLY A 56 -5.11 -1.93 7.47
C GLY A 56 -5.57 -1.86 6.03
N ASN A 57 -5.12 -0.82 5.34
CA ASN A 57 -5.24 -0.68 3.89
C ASN A 57 -3.94 -0.11 3.30
N ALA A 58 -3.37 -0.81 2.34
CA ALA A 58 -2.19 -0.37 1.59
C ALA A 58 -2.65 0.09 0.19
N ASP A 59 -2.64 1.42 -0.04
CA ASP A 59 -3.28 1.99 -1.21
C ASP A 59 -2.65 3.35 -1.58
N PRO A 60 -2.11 3.52 -2.79
CA PRO A 60 -1.60 4.82 -3.25
C PRO A 60 -2.67 5.93 -3.29
N ALA A 61 -3.95 5.58 -3.50
CA ALA A 61 -5.03 6.56 -3.55
C ALA A 61 -5.27 7.28 -2.22
N LEU A 62 -4.80 6.71 -1.09
CA LEU A 62 -4.89 7.36 0.22
C LEU A 62 -4.16 8.70 0.28
N LEU A 63 -3.17 8.96 -0.58
CA LEU A 63 -2.53 10.27 -0.67
C LEU A 63 -3.56 11.39 -0.89
N HIS A 64 -4.56 11.18 -1.74
CA HIS A 64 -5.57 12.18 -2.06
C HIS A 64 -6.61 12.42 -0.96
N ILE A 65 -6.81 11.44 -0.07
CA ILE A 65 -7.88 11.43 0.93
C ILE A 65 -7.36 11.32 2.37
N MET A 66 -6.07 11.60 2.61
CA MET A 66 -5.45 11.41 3.92
C MET A 66 -6.12 12.25 5.02
N ASP A 67 -6.59 13.45 4.70
CA ASP A 67 -7.33 14.30 5.65
C ASP A 67 -8.62 13.61 6.11
N ASP A 68 -9.35 12.98 5.20
CA ASP A 68 -10.57 12.24 5.52
C ASP A 68 -10.25 10.93 6.27
N VAL A 69 -9.14 10.26 5.91
CA VAL A 69 -8.66 9.10 6.67
C VAL A 69 -8.40 9.49 8.12
N LYS A 70 -7.62 10.53 8.37
CA LYS A 70 -7.30 10.98 9.74
C LYS A 70 -8.52 11.52 10.51
N LYS A 71 -9.50 12.09 9.82
CA LYS A 71 -10.77 12.51 10.44
C LYS A 71 -11.61 11.33 10.92
N ILE A 72 -11.63 10.24 10.17
CA ILE A 72 -12.46 9.04 10.48
C ILE A 72 -11.71 8.05 11.37
N PHE A 73 -10.38 7.99 11.25
CA PHE A 73 -9.47 7.11 11.96
C PHE A 73 -8.34 7.92 12.64
N PRO A 74 -8.67 8.77 13.63
CA PRO A 74 -7.71 9.73 14.21
C PRO A 74 -6.48 9.07 14.80
N ASP A 75 -6.63 7.89 15.43
CA ASP A 75 -5.58 7.16 16.12
C ASP A 75 -4.84 6.15 15.21
N SER A 76 -5.15 6.16 13.91
CA SER A 76 -4.52 5.23 12.97
C SER A 76 -3.03 5.54 12.77
N ARG A 77 -2.24 4.48 12.64
CA ARG A 77 -0.84 4.56 12.24
C ARG A 77 -0.74 4.74 10.74
N ILE A 78 0.09 5.68 10.32
CA ILE A 78 0.31 5.98 8.90
C ILE A 78 1.75 5.64 8.52
N VAL A 79 1.89 4.90 7.42
CA VAL A 79 3.18 4.64 6.79
C VAL A 79 3.20 5.27 5.42
N LEU A 80 4.24 6.04 5.15
CA LEU A 80 4.53 6.60 3.83
C LEU A 80 5.74 5.88 3.23
N VAL A 81 5.54 5.26 2.07
CA VAL A 81 6.63 4.64 1.31
C VAL A 81 7.17 5.66 0.32
N GLU A 82 8.39 6.09 0.57
CA GLU A 82 9.13 7.02 -0.31
C GLU A 82 9.82 6.25 -1.43
N ARG A 83 9.69 6.73 -2.65
CA ARG A 83 10.38 6.23 -3.82
C ARG A 83 10.84 7.41 -4.67
N GLU A 84 12.02 7.30 -5.28
CA GLU A 84 12.53 8.31 -6.18
C GLU A 84 11.56 8.54 -7.34
N ILE A 85 11.33 9.83 -7.68
CA ILE A 85 10.33 10.23 -8.68
C ILE A 85 10.63 9.57 -10.04
N HIS A 86 11.87 9.66 -10.52
CA HIS A 86 12.26 9.08 -11.81
C HIS A 86 12.10 7.56 -11.85
N GLU A 87 12.48 6.83 -10.78
CA GLU A 87 12.27 5.39 -10.70
C GLU A 87 10.78 5.02 -10.69
N THR A 88 9.96 5.88 -10.08
CA THR A 88 8.50 5.68 -10.06
C THR A 88 7.93 5.85 -11.46
N ILE A 89 8.35 6.89 -12.19
CA ILE A 89 7.91 7.16 -13.56
C ILE A 89 8.31 6.00 -14.47
N ASP A 90 9.57 5.59 -14.44
CA ASP A 90 10.08 4.49 -15.26
C ASP A 90 9.30 3.19 -14.98
N SER A 91 9.15 2.83 -13.71
CA SER A 91 8.38 1.64 -13.31
C SER A 91 6.89 1.73 -13.67
N PHE A 92 6.32 2.92 -13.73
CA PHE A 92 4.93 3.12 -14.13
C PHE A 92 4.76 2.96 -15.64
N ILE A 93 5.67 3.53 -16.43
CA ILE A 93 5.65 3.44 -17.90
C ILE A 93 5.92 2.02 -18.37
N ASP A 94 6.87 1.33 -17.75
CA ASP A 94 7.14 -0.09 -18.06
C ASP A 94 5.90 -0.97 -17.83
N PHE A 95 5.06 -0.60 -16.88
CA PHE A 95 3.84 -1.35 -16.56
C PHE A 95 2.63 -0.93 -17.42
N TYR A 96 2.51 0.36 -17.73
CA TYR A 96 1.39 0.96 -18.47
C TYR A 96 1.86 1.60 -19.77
N THR A 97 2.11 0.81 -20.80
CA THR A 97 2.71 1.22 -22.08
C THR A 97 1.90 2.22 -22.92
N SER A 98 0.73 2.65 -22.47
CA SER A 98 -0.21 3.50 -23.24
C SER A 98 -0.23 4.97 -22.84
N TYR A 99 0.62 5.39 -21.91
CA TYR A 99 0.63 6.77 -21.41
C TYR A 99 1.82 7.57 -21.93
N GLU A 100 1.62 8.87 -22.14
CA GLU A 100 2.70 9.78 -22.49
C GLU A 100 3.57 10.08 -21.27
N TYR A 101 4.89 10.03 -21.44
CA TYR A 101 5.87 10.23 -20.38
C TYR A 101 5.64 11.54 -19.62
N LYS A 102 5.42 12.66 -20.34
CA LYS A 102 5.22 13.97 -19.73
C LYS A 102 4.01 14.02 -18.79
N SER A 103 2.89 13.44 -19.20
CA SER A 103 1.66 13.41 -18.39
C SER A 103 1.85 12.59 -17.11
N ILE A 104 2.60 11.50 -17.18
CA ILE A 104 2.95 10.68 -16.01
C ILE A 104 3.89 11.43 -15.09
N GLN A 105 4.90 12.10 -15.63
CA GLN A 105 5.83 12.91 -14.82
C GLN A 105 5.09 13.97 -14.02
N GLU A 106 4.29 14.82 -14.68
CA GLU A 106 3.51 15.87 -14.04
C GLU A 106 2.59 15.32 -12.92
N TRP A 107 1.95 14.20 -13.17
CA TRP A 107 1.08 13.55 -12.18
C TRP A 107 1.88 13.01 -10.98
N ILE A 108 3.01 12.32 -11.19
CA ILE A 108 3.85 11.80 -10.10
C ILE A 108 4.46 12.93 -9.27
N GLU A 109 4.88 14.03 -9.90
CA GLU A 109 5.38 15.23 -9.20
C GLU A 109 4.29 15.84 -8.29
N GLN A 110 3.04 15.93 -8.77
CA GLN A 110 1.91 16.37 -7.94
C GLN A 110 1.66 15.43 -6.75
N LEU A 111 1.72 14.12 -6.95
CA LEU A 111 1.58 13.14 -5.86
C LEU A 111 2.70 13.28 -4.83
N TYR A 112 3.91 13.56 -5.29
CA TYR A 112 5.05 13.79 -4.40
C TYR A 112 4.82 15.05 -3.52
N GLU A 113 4.35 16.15 -4.11
CA GLU A 113 3.98 17.35 -3.34
C GLU A 113 2.90 17.07 -2.29
N ILE A 114 1.89 16.25 -2.63
CA ILE A 114 0.86 15.84 -1.68
C ILE A 114 1.47 15.02 -0.54
N MET A 115 2.38 14.11 -0.84
CA MET A 115 3.08 13.30 0.15
C MET A 115 3.89 14.16 1.12
N GLU A 116 4.61 15.18 0.63
CA GLU A 116 5.34 16.12 1.47
C GLU A 116 4.40 16.94 2.39
N LYS A 117 3.24 17.35 1.90
CA LYS A 117 2.23 18.01 2.73
C LYS A 117 1.69 17.10 3.84
N ILE A 118 1.50 15.81 3.55
CA ILE A 118 1.08 14.82 4.54
C ILE A 118 2.15 14.65 5.63
N LYS A 119 3.42 14.54 5.26
CA LYS A 119 4.56 14.46 6.19
C LYS A 119 4.66 15.68 7.11
N ALA A 120 4.41 16.86 6.56
CA ALA A 120 4.44 18.10 7.33
C ALA A 120 3.25 18.24 8.31
N ARG A 121 2.11 17.59 8.02
CA ARG A 121 0.85 17.78 8.76
C ARG A 121 0.55 16.70 9.79
N TYR A 122 0.99 15.47 9.53
CA TYR A 122 0.65 14.30 10.33
C TYR A 122 1.90 13.60 10.87
N GLU A 123 1.76 12.98 12.03
CA GLU A 123 2.73 12.00 12.49
C GLU A 123 2.65 10.75 11.61
N VAL A 124 3.73 10.49 10.87
CA VAL A 124 3.82 9.38 9.94
C VAL A 124 5.16 8.67 10.06
N LYS A 125 5.17 7.37 9.87
CA LYS A 125 6.41 6.58 9.72
C LYS A 125 6.78 6.59 8.24
N THR A 126 7.93 7.14 7.89
CA THR A 126 8.45 7.07 6.52
C THR A 126 9.37 5.87 6.35
N VAL A 127 9.31 5.24 5.20
CA VAL A 127 10.20 4.14 4.81
C VAL A 127 10.58 4.29 3.34
N ARG A 128 11.84 4.12 3.01
CA ARG A 128 12.29 4.13 1.61
C ARG A 128 11.93 2.82 0.93
N HIS A 129 11.49 2.89 -0.31
CA HIS A 129 11.12 1.75 -1.14
C HIS A 129 12.27 0.71 -1.28
N ASP A 130 13.49 1.17 -1.49
CA ASP A 130 14.69 0.33 -1.62
C ASP A 130 15.08 -0.33 -0.29
N SER A 131 14.86 0.33 0.84
CA SER A 131 15.17 -0.21 2.15
C SER A 131 14.23 -1.35 2.59
N LEU A 132 13.08 -1.53 1.93
CA LEU A 132 12.21 -2.69 2.15
C LEU A 132 12.82 -4.04 1.73
N ASN A 133 13.99 -4.03 1.09
CA ASN A 133 14.79 -5.23 0.84
C ASN A 133 15.59 -5.69 2.08
N TYR A 134 15.66 -4.90 3.13
CA TYR A 134 16.41 -5.22 4.32
C TYR A 134 15.49 -5.64 5.46
N MET A 135 15.80 -6.78 6.07
CA MET A 135 15.01 -7.37 7.16
C MET A 135 14.83 -6.42 8.34
N ASP A 136 15.88 -5.69 8.72
CA ASP A 136 15.82 -4.77 9.85
C ASP A 136 14.83 -3.62 9.62
N THR A 137 14.75 -3.08 8.39
CA THR A 137 13.75 -2.09 8.02
C THR A 137 12.33 -2.67 8.13
N CYS A 138 12.15 -3.89 7.63
CA CYS A 138 10.85 -4.56 7.68
C CYS A 138 10.44 -4.90 9.12
N LYS A 139 11.40 -5.27 9.97
CA LYS A 139 11.18 -5.51 11.39
C LYS A 139 10.78 -4.22 12.12
N ASP A 140 11.50 -3.12 11.91
CA ASP A 140 11.16 -1.80 12.49
C ASP A 140 9.75 -1.33 12.05
N LEU A 141 9.40 -1.58 10.80
CA LEU A 141 8.08 -1.27 10.29
C LEU A 141 6.98 -2.18 10.88
N TRP A 142 7.31 -3.46 11.08
CA TRP A 142 6.43 -4.42 11.75
C TRP A 142 6.14 -4.01 13.19
N GLU A 143 7.17 -3.70 13.97
CA GLU A 143 7.05 -3.27 15.35
C GLU A 143 6.25 -1.96 15.49
N TYR A 144 6.36 -1.07 14.50
CA TYR A 144 5.55 0.14 14.45
C TYR A 144 4.07 -0.16 14.19
N ILE A 145 3.73 -1.07 13.28
CA ILE A 145 2.34 -1.36 12.91
C ILE A 145 1.71 -2.39 13.86
N LEU A 146 2.44 -3.43 14.21
CA LEU A 146 1.98 -4.60 14.98
C LEU A 146 2.84 -4.82 16.24
N PRO A 147 2.86 -3.86 17.19
CA PRO A 147 3.78 -3.93 18.34
C PRO A 147 3.54 -5.14 19.24
N ASP A 148 2.33 -5.69 19.24
CA ASP A 148 1.94 -6.84 20.07
C ASP A 148 2.17 -8.19 19.35
N GLU A 149 2.58 -8.18 18.09
CA GLU A 149 2.81 -9.37 17.28
C GLU A 149 4.33 -9.58 17.05
N PRO A 150 4.87 -10.76 17.36
CA PRO A 150 6.27 -11.02 17.11
C PRO A 150 6.58 -11.01 15.62
N PHE A 151 7.72 -10.43 15.25
CA PHE A 151 8.18 -10.43 13.87
C PHE A 151 8.52 -11.86 13.40
N ASP A 152 7.92 -12.31 12.30
CA ASP A 152 8.16 -13.64 11.72
C ASP A 152 9.16 -13.59 10.59
N VAL A 153 10.41 -13.96 10.88
CA VAL A 153 11.52 -14.03 9.92
C VAL A 153 11.23 -15.00 8.77
N LYS A 154 10.51 -16.13 9.06
CA LYS A 154 10.18 -17.11 8.00
C LYS A 154 9.20 -16.53 7.00
N ARG A 155 8.24 -15.76 7.48
CA ARG A 155 7.30 -15.05 6.61
C ARG A 155 7.99 -14.00 5.75
N TRP A 156 8.90 -13.22 6.34
CA TRP A 156 9.66 -12.23 5.59
C TRP A 156 10.46 -12.89 4.48
N ASN A 157 11.23 -13.94 4.77
CA ASN A 157 11.99 -14.71 3.77
C ASN A 157 11.08 -15.26 2.66
N LEU A 158 9.93 -15.85 3.02
CA LEU A 158 8.97 -16.37 2.04
C LEU A 158 8.47 -15.28 1.08
N LEU A 159 8.14 -14.11 1.58
CA LEU A 159 7.62 -13.03 0.75
C LEU A 159 8.71 -12.37 -0.11
N ASP A 160 9.95 -12.36 0.38
CA ASP A 160 11.12 -11.90 -0.38
C ASP A 160 11.46 -12.87 -1.52
N GLU A 161 11.45 -14.18 -1.25
CA GLU A 161 11.70 -15.24 -2.24
C GLU A 161 10.61 -15.32 -3.32
N LEU A 162 9.34 -15.09 -2.96
CA LEU A 162 8.22 -15.15 -3.90
C LEU A 162 8.28 -14.09 -5.00
N TYR A 163 9.11 -13.06 -4.86
CA TYR A 163 9.28 -12.02 -5.88
C TYR A 163 7.94 -11.61 -6.50
N ILE A 164 6.97 -11.25 -5.65
CA ILE A 164 5.59 -10.94 -6.07
C ILE A 164 5.59 -9.99 -7.28
N ASN A 165 6.52 -9.05 -7.34
CA ASN A 165 6.70 -8.17 -8.49
C ASN A 165 7.16 -8.91 -9.77
N LYS A 166 8.03 -9.92 -9.67
CA LYS A 166 8.47 -10.69 -10.85
C LYS A 166 7.42 -11.67 -11.36
N LEU A 167 6.58 -12.22 -10.49
CA LEU A 167 5.44 -13.05 -10.90
C LEU A 167 4.39 -12.21 -11.61
N VAL A 168 4.16 -10.99 -11.14
CA VAL A 168 3.31 -10.02 -11.80
C VAL A 168 3.91 -9.63 -13.16
N ASP A 169 5.20 -9.34 -13.26
CA ASP A 169 5.87 -8.91 -14.49
C ASP A 169 5.91 -10.00 -15.58
N LYS A 170 6.14 -11.28 -15.22
CA LYS A 170 6.17 -12.38 -16.20
C LYS A 170 4.80 -12.78 -16.74
N HIS A 171 3.74 -12.59 -15.97
CA HIS A 171 2.39 -12.94 -16.37
C HIS A 171 1.50 -11.74 -16.71
N SER A 172 1.97 -10.51 -16.47
CA SER A 172 1.14 -9.30 -16.53
C SER A 172 0.74 -8.90 -17.94
N ASN A 173 1.55 -9.18 -18.95
CA ASN A 173 1.19 -8.77 -20.32
C ASN A 173 -0.03 -9.50 -20.91
N HIS A 174 -0.46 -10.64 -20.36
CA HIS A 174 -1.61 -11.38 -20.88
C HIS A 174 -2.69 -11.74 -19.85
N VAL A 175 -2.31 -11.99 -18.61
CA VAL A 175 -3.22 -12.52 -17.58
C VAL A 175 -3.82 -11.43 -16.72
N MET A 176 -3.10 -10.33 -16.44
CA MET A 176 -3.65 -9.25 -15.63
C MET A 176 -4.74 -8.43 -16.32
N LYS A 177 -4.65 -8.20 -17.64
CA LYS A 177 -5.77 -7.55 -18.38
C LYS A 177 -7.06 -8.36 -18.31
N LYS A 178 -7.00 -9.70 -18.18
CA LYS A 178 -8.18 -10.57 -18.05
C LYS A 178 -8.50 -10.94 -16.60
N SER A 179 -7.50 -11.13 -15.72
CA SER A 179 -7.74 -11.67 -14.38
C SER A 179 -8.06 -10.61 -13.33
N LEU A 180 -7.52 -9.40 -13.43
CA LEU A 180 -7.97 -8.30 -12.59
C LEU A 180 -9.43 -7.97 -12.86
N HIS A 181 -9.82 -7.85 -14.13
CA HIS A 181 -11.22 -7.61 -14.50
C HIS A 181 -12.14 -8.76 -14.06
N HIS A 182 -11.68 -10.02 -14.07
CA HIS A 182 -12.51 -11.19 -13.71
C HIS A 182 -12.47 -11.54 -12.22
N ARG A 183 -11.38 -11.29 -11.49
CA ARG A 183 -11.31 -11.59 -10.06
C ARG A 183 -12.10 -10.60 -9.22
N TYR A 184 -12.19 -9.35 -9.65
CA TYR A 184 -12.92 -8.33 -8.92
C TYR A 184 -14.44 -8.34 -9.19
N ILE A 185 -14.88 -8.91 -10.32
CA ILE A 185 -16.33 -9.05 -10.63
C ILE A 185 -16.96 -10.28 -9.95
N LYS A 186 -16.18 -11.22 -9.41
CA LYS A 186 -16.72 -12.44 -8.77
C LYS A 186 -17.07 -12.32 -7.28
N TYR A 187 -16.85 -11.18 -6.68
CA TYR A 187 -17.15 -10.93 -5.25
C TYR A 187 -18.19 -9.84 -5.02
N TYR A 188 -19.00 -9.57 -6.07
CA TYR A 188 -20.21 -8.74 -5.98
C TYR A 188 -21.41 -9.52 -6.51
#